data_ef898f40382a628f63ddc278b36f9cb4
#
_entry.id   ef898f40382a628f63ddc278b36f9cb4
#
_cell.length_a   1.000
_cell.length_b   1.000
_cell.length_c   1.000
_cell.angle_alpha   90.00
_cell.angle_beta   90.00
_cell.angle_gamma   90.00
#
_symmetry.space_group_name_H-M   'P 1'
#
loop_
_entity.id
_entity.type
_entity.pdbx_description
1 polymer ?
#
loop_
_entity_poly.entity_id
_entity_poly.type
_entity_poly.pdbx_seq_one_letter_code
_entity_poly.pdbx_strand_id
1 'polypeptide(L)'
;GIMIDRNRCDACLICTSECYAKALRPVAKYMTIEEIIAEAEEDKGIYNHTGGGITISGGELLLHAAFADRLIDAAAECGINVCLDTSGYGNQEQLISLANKENVTDILYDIKSIDDEVHKEYTGVSNKLILSNLKALACRKKTMDKLTVRMPLVAGVNDTEDIIMHTGEFYKEIGIKKVNLLPYHNLGIGKKRNLEGKQEEFSQPSEERIEAIEAYFRNSINLEVEVLGRV
;
A
#
# COMPACT_ATOMS: atom_id res chain seq x y z
N GLY A 1 11.40 3.73 -29.50
CA GLY A 1 11.16 4.57 -28.32
C GLY A 1 12.37 5.44 -28.00
N ILE A 2 12.19 6.47 -27.19
CA ILE A 2 13.27 7.32 -26.71
C ILE A 2 13.97 6.58 -25.57
N MET A 3 15.29 6.46 -25.65
CA MET A 3 16.12 5.91 -24.58
C MET A 3 16.97 7.03 -23.98
N ILE A 4 17.06 7.08 -22.66
CA ILE A 4 17.88 8.05 -21.93
C ILE A 4 19.11 7.32 -21.41
N ASP A 5 20.30 7.78 -21.83
CA ASP A 5 21.56 7.32 -21.25
C ASP A 5 21.71 7.94 -19.84
N ARG A 6 21.46 7.15 -18.80
CA ARG A 6 21.50 7.61 -17.41
C ARG A 6 22.91 8.02 -16.95
N ASN A 7 23.95 7.49 -17.56
CA ASN A 7 25.33 7.87 -17.23
C ASN A 7 25.68 9.29 -17.74
N ARG A 8 24.92 9.81 -18.69
CA ARG A 8 25.08 11.14 -19.29
C ARG A 8 23.98 12.12 -18.89
N CYS A 9 22.93 11.63 -18.23
CA CYS A 9 21.78 12.43 -17.82
C CYS A 9 22.02 13.04 -16.43
N ASP A 10 22.01 14.35 -16.34
CA ASP A 10 22.10 15.12 -15.10
C ASP A 10 20.73 15.38 -14.43
N ALA A 11 19.67 14.80 -14.98
CA ALA A 11 18.29 14.97 -14.53
C ALA A 11 17.78 16.44 -14.53
N CYS A 12 18.30 17.31 -15.40
CA CYS A 12 17.88 18.70 -15.51
C CYS A 12 16.44 18.90 -16.02
N LEU A 13 15.77 17.84 -16.48
CA LEU A 13 14.39 17.78 -16.95
C LEU A 13 14.04 18.67 -18.17
N ILE A 14 15.00 19.37 -18.79
CA ILE A 14 14.78 20.21 -19.98
C ILE A 14 14.12 19.39 -21.11
N CYS A 15 14.58 18.14 -21.32
CA CYS A 15 14.01 17.28 -22.35
C CYS A 15 12.53 16.92 -22.08
N THR A 16 12.05 17.02 -20.85
CA THR A 16 10.65 16.76 -20.50
C THR A 16 9.78 17.99 -20.76
N SER A 17 10.29 19.21 -20.53
CA SER A 17 9.60 20.47 -20.80
C SER A 17 9.44 20.71 -22.28
N GLU A 18 10.46 20.33 -23.11
CA GLU A 18 10.48 20.51 -24.56
C GLU A 18 9.79 19.37 -25.34
N CYS A 19 9.29 18.35 -24.66
CA CYS A 19 8.68 17.20 -25.31
C CYS A 19 7.21 17.46 -25.68
N TYR A 20 6.94 18.01 -26.84
CA TYR A 20 5.59 18.27 -27.34
C TYR A 20 4.68 17.04 -27.38
N ALA A 21 5.25 15.85 -27.67
CA ALA A 21 4.53 14.59 -27.70
C ALA A 21 4.25 14.04 -26.29
N LYS A 22 4.74 14.68 -25.20
CA LYS A 22 4.70 14.19 -23.81
C LYS A 22 5.20 12.76 -23.64
N ALA A 23 6.06 12.29 -24.55
CA ALA A 23 6.68 10.96 -24.50
C ALA A 23 7.75 10.87 -23.40
N LEU A 24 8.34 12.00 -23.02
CA LEU A 24 9.19 12.16 -21.85
C LEU A 24 8.45 12.97 -20.79
N ARG A 25 8.36 12.44 -19.60
CA ARG A 25 7.72 13.09 -18.45
C ARG A 25 8.56 12.87 -17.21
N PRO A 26 8.60 13.83 -16.26
CA PRO A 26 9.13 13.56 -14.94
C PRO A 26 8.38 12.39 -14.30
N VAL A 27 9.09 11.52 -13.57
CA VAL A 27 8.47 10.42 -12.82
C VAL A 27 7.71 10.96 -11.60
N ALA A 28 8.17 12.09 -11.06
CA ALA A 28 7.56 12.77 -9.92
C ALA A 28 7.59 14.29 -10.13
N LYS A 29 6.68 14.99 -9.48
CA LYS A 29 6.70 16.45 -9.34
C LYS A 29 6.70 16.81 -7.85
N TYR A 30 7.33 17.94 -7.53
CA TYR A 30 7.19 18.55 -6.22
C TYR A 30 5.87 19.30 -6.18
N MET A 31 5.12 19.12 -5.09
CA MET A 31 3.86 19.80 -4.86
C MET A 31 3.81 20.29 -3.41
N THR A 32 3.22 21.43 -3.21
CA THR A 32 2.84 21.90 -1.87
C THR A 32 1.54 21.24 -1.41
N ILE A 33 1.22 21.34 -0.13
CA ILE A 33 -0.05 20.82 0.39
C ILE A 33 -1.23 21.52 -0.29
N GLU A 34 -1.13 22.84 -0.49
CA GLU A 34 -2.15 23.65 -1.14
C GLU A 34 -2.41 23.17 -2.58
N GLU A 35 -1.36 22.87 -3.34
CA GLU A 35 -1.48 22.34 -4.70
C GLU A 35 -2.12 20.95 -4.73
N ILE A 36 -1.78 20.07 -3.76
CA ILE A 36 -2.39 18.74 -3.63
C ILE A 36 -3.87 18.86 -3.31
N ILE A 37 -4.23 19.71 -2.36
CA ILE A 37 -5.63 19.91 -1.97
C ILE A 37 -6.43 20.53 -3.12
N ALA A 38 -5.88 21.51 -3.84
CA ALA A 38 -6.56 22.10 -5.00
C ALA A 38 -6.86 21.04 -6.09
N GLU A 39 -5.90 20.13 -6.38
CA GLU A 39 -6.11 19.02 -7.30
C GLU A 39 -7.16 18.03 -6.77
N ALA A 40 -7.14 17.73 -5.46
CA ALA A 40 -8.12 16.84 -4.84
C ALA A 40 -9.55 17.42 -4.81
N GLU A 41 -9.69 18.73 -4.69
CA GLU A 41 -11.00 19.40 -4.69
C GLU A 41 -11.72 19.33 -6.05
N GLU A 42 -10.99 19.12 -7.15
CA GLU A 42 -11.60 18.90 -8.46
C GLU A 42 -12.54 17.69 -8.47
N ASP A 43 -12.22 16.65 -7.68
CA ASP A 43 -13.01 15.42 -7.55
C ASP A 43 -13.99 15.42 -6.35
N LYS A 44 -14.11 16.53 -5.62
CA LYS A 44 -14.93 16.61 -4.40
C LYS A 44 -16.38 16.22 -4.59
N GLY A 45 -16.93 16.51 -5.79
CA GLY A 45 -18.28 16.07 -6.13
C GLY A 45 -18.44 14.55 -6.12
N ILE A 46 -17.42 13.82 -6.57
CA ILE A 46 -17.37 12.35 -6.57
C ILE A 46 -17.22 11.85 -5.13
N TYR A 47 -16.32 12.43 -4.35
CA TYR A 47 -16.11 12.04 -2.95
C TYR A 47 -17.38 12.21 -2.11
N ASN A 48 -18.10 13.31 -2.26
CA ASN A 48 -19.34 13.56 -1.55
C ASN A 48 -20.45 12.54 -1.89
N HIS A 49 -20.43 12.01 -3.12
CA HIS A 49 -21.42 11.02 -3.56
C HIS A 49 -21.06 9.59 -3.13
N THR A 50 -19.78 9.26 -3.13
CA THR A 50 -19.29 7.89 -2.89
C THR A 50 -18.83 7.66 -1.44
N GLY A 51 -18.62 8.72 -0.66
CA GLY A 51 -17.93 8.65 0.64
C GLY A 51 -16.41 8.49 0.51
N GLY A 52 -15.88 8.61 -0.70
CA GLY A 52 -14.45 8.47 -1.00
C GLY A 52 -13.61 9.68 -0.57
N GLY A 53 -12.38 9.73 -1.07
CA GLY A 53 -11.42 10.77 -0.74
C GLY A 53 -10.07 10.50 -1.41
N ILE A 54 -9.00 10.99 -0.81
CA ILE A 54 -7.64 10.79 -1.29
C ILE A 54 -6.96 9.62 -0.57
N THR A 55 -6.06 8.91 -1.26
CA THR A 55 -5.18 7.90 -0.65
C THR A 55 -3.78 8.47 -0.51
N ILE A 56 -3.25 8.50 0.71
CA ILE A 56 -1.85 8.81 0.96
C ILE A 56 -1.07 7.51 0.94
N SER A 57 -0.25 7.36 -0.09
CA SER A 57 0.61 6.21 -0.35
C SER A 57 2.04 6.69 -0.65
N GLY A 58 2.84 5.88 -1.33
CA GLY A 58 4.17 6.27 -1.80
C GLY A 58 5.16 5.13 -1.66
N GLY A 59 6.40 5.42 -1.27
CA GLY A 59 7.32 4.38 -0.80
C GLY A 59 6.84 3.81 0.53
N GLU A 60 6.95 4.61 1.59
CA GLU A 60 6.30 4.38 2.89
C GLU A 60 5.92 5.74 3.48
N LEU A 61 4.65 5.98 3.72
CA LEU A 61 4.15 7.27 4.19
C LEU A 61 4.73 7.68 5.55
N LEU A 62 5.06 6.71 6.41
CA LEU A 62 5.63 6.96 7.74
C LEU A 62 7.05 7.54 7.70
N LEU A 63 7.77 7.44 6.58
CA LEU A 63 9.04 8.15 6.39
C LEU A 63 8.84 9.66 6.32
N HIS A 64 7.64 10.12 5.96
CA HIS A 64 7.25 11.53 5.86
C HIS A 64 6.01 11.82 6.70
N ALA A 65 5.91 11.20 7.88
CA ALA A 65 4.72 11.29 8.74
C ALA A 65 4.29 12.72 9.07
N ALA A 66 5.24 13.65 9.27
CA ALA A 66 4.93 15.05 9.52
C ALA A 66 4.30 15.78 8.31
N PHE A 67 4.63 15.36 7.09
CA PHE A 67 3.98 15.86 5.88
C PHE A 67 2.58 15.25 5.75
N ALA A 68 2.46 13.93 5.94
CA ALA A 68 1.18 13.24 5.92
C ALA A 68 0.21 13.83 6.97
N ASP A 69 0.69 14.12 8.17
CA ASP A 69 -0.09 14.72 9.25
C ASP A 69 -0.73 16.05 8.81
N ARG A 70 0.07 16.96 8.26
CA ARG A 70 -0.42 18.27 7.77
C ARG A 70 -1.32 18.13 6.54
N LEU A 71 -1.04 17.19 5.64
CA LEU A 71 -1.90 16.95 4.48
C LEU A 71 -3.28 16.42 4.89
N ILE A 72 -3.33 15.52 5.89
CA ILE A 72 -4.60 15.03 6.45
C ILE A 72 -5.41 16.16 7.08
N ASP A 73 -4.75 17.08 7.83
CA ASP A 73 -5.44 18.24 8.43
C ASP A 73 -5.99 19.17 7.36
N ALA A 74 -5.22 19.50 6.33
CA ALA A 74 -5.69 20.31 5.22
C ALA A 74 -6.86 19.65 4.46
N ALA A 75 -6.81 18.33 4.26
CA ALA A 75 -7.92 17.56 3.68
C ALA A 75 -9.18 17.63 4.57
N ALA A 76 -9.02 17.59 5.90
CA ALA A 76 -10.12 17.71 6.85
C ALA A 76 -10.81 19.08 6.77
N GLU A 77 -10.03 20.17 6.64
CA GLU A 77 -10.56 21.52 6.47
C GLU A 77 -11.44 21.66 5.21
N CYS A 78 -11.11 20.88 4.17
CA CYS A 78 -11.88 20.82 2.94
C CYS A 78 -12.98 19.73 2.94
N GLY A 79 -13.16 19.00 4.04
CA GLY A 79 -14.15 17.92 4.15
C GLY A 79 -13.83 16.72 3.26
N ILE A 80 -12.53 16.45 3.00
CA ILE A 80 -12.05 15.32 2.18
C ILE A 80 -11.59 14.19 3.10
N ASN A 81 -12.12 12.98 2.87
CA ASN A 81 -11.69 11.78 3.56
C ASN A 81 -10.31 11.33 3.07
N VAL A 82 -9.62 10.60 3.93
CA VAL A 82 -8.26 10.09 3.65
C VAL A 82 -8.20 8.59 3.92
N CYS A 83 -7.62 7.85 2.99
CA CYS A 83 -7.16 6.48 3.16
C CYS A 83 -5.64 6.48 3.38
N LEU A 84 -5.17 5.80 4.41
CA LEU A 84 -3.73 5.55 4.63
C LEU A 84 -3.34 4.24 3.95
N ASP A 85 -2.33 4.26 3.09
CA ASP A 85 -1.76 3.08 2.44
C ASP A 85 -0.31 2.90 2.92
N THR A 86 -0.07 1.92 3.78
CA THR A 86 1.20 1.76 4.50
C THR A 86 1.59 0.28 4.68
N SER A 87 2.89 0.02 4.71
CA SER A 87 3.43 -1.24 5.23
C SER A 87 3.57 -1.23 6.76
N GLY A 88 3.39 -0.08 7.39
CA GLY A 88 3.60 0.10 8.82
C GLY A 88 5.08 0.10 9.24
N TYR A 89 6.02 0.19 8.31
CA TYR A 89 7.44 0.25 8.61
C TYR A 89 7.85 1.66 9.02
N GLY A 90 7.56 2.04 10.27
CA GLY A 90 7.84 3.37 10.79
C GLY A 90 7.52 3.52 12.27
N ASN A 91 7.55 4.75 12.75
CA ASN A 91 7.29 5.05 14.16
C ASN A 91 5.83 4.75 14.53
N GLN A 92 5.64 3.94 15.58
CA GLN A 92 4.31 3.48 16.04
C GLN A 92 3.42 4.61 16.51
N GLU A 93 3.96 5.57 17.25
CA GLU A 93 3.17 6.68 17.81
C GLU A 93 2.65 7.59 16.69
N GLN A 94 3.49 7.85 15.68
CA GLN A 94 3.09 8.61 14.50
C GLN A 94 1.99 7.88 13.71
N LEU A 95 2.15 6.57 13.47
CA LEU A 95 1.13 5.76 12.80
C LEU A 95 -0.22 5.84 13.53
N ILE A 96 -0.22 5.68 14.85
CA ILE A 96 -1.42 5.73 15.67
C ILE A 96 -2.04 7.14 15.64
N SER A 97 -1.21 8.19 15.70
CA SER A 97 -1.66 9.58 15.61
C SER A 97 -2.39 9.82 14.28
N LEU A 98 -1.79 9.46 13.16
CA LEU A 98 -2.40 9.60 11.83
C LEU A 98 -3.71 8.81 11.72
N ALA A 99 -3.69 7.54 12.13
CA ALA A 99 -4.85 6.64 12.06
C ALA A 99 -6.05 7.11 12.91
N ASN A 100 -5.82 7.89 13.97
CA ASN A 100 -6.86 8.41 14.85
C ASN A 100 -7.53 9.69 14.33
N LYS A 101 -7.02 10.33 13.28
CA LYS A 101 -7.66 11.54 12.73
C LYS A 101 -9.06 11.21 12.21
N GLU A 102 -9.99 12.16 12.37
CA GLU A 102 -11.42 11.92 12.11
C GLU A 102 -11.71 11.64 10.64
N ASN A 103 -11.07 12.37 9.75
CA ASN A 103 -11.21 12.23 8.30
C ASN A 103 -10.36 11.08 7.70
N VAL A 104 -9.56 10.38 8.50
CA VAL A 104 -8.99 9.09 8.08
C VAL A 104 -10.07 8.04 8.26
N THR A 105 -10.62 7.56 7.16
CA THR A 105 -11.73 6.60 7.11
C THR A 105 -11.26 5.17 6.89
N ASP A 106 -10.13 5.00 6.22
CA ASP A 106 -9.62 3.69 5.82
C ASP A 106 -8.11 3.59 6.05
N ILE A 107 -7.66 2.39 6.38
CA ILE A 107 -6.25 2.03 6.53
C ILE A 107 -6.02 0.74 5.76
N LEU A 108 -5.28 0.82 4.67
CA LEU A 108 -4.78 -0.31 3.91
C LEU A 108 -3.40 -0.67 4.44
N TYR A 109 -3.27 -1.83 5.05
CA TYR A 109 -2.05 -2.25 5.74
C TYR A 109 -1.43 -3.47 5.06
N ASP A 110 -0.23 -3.30 4.51
CA ASP A 110 0.44 -4.35 3.74
C ASP A 110 1.21 -5.33 4.62
N ILE A 111 0.88 -6.61 4.56
CA ILE A 111 1.65 -7.73 5.12
C ILE A 111 2.19 -8.57 3.96
N LYS A 112 3.50 -8.48 3.71
CA LYS A 112 4.17 -9.20 2.60
C LYS A 112 4.41 -10.67 2.94
N SER A 113 4.79 -10.97 4.18
CA SER A 113 4.90 -12.32 4.75
C SER A 113 4.87 -12.25 6.26
N ILE A 114 4.25 -13.24 6.90
CA ILE A 114 4.32 -13.44 8.37
C ILE A 114 5.68 -14.02 8.78
N ASP A 115 6.32 -14.79 7.92
CA ASP A 115 7.65 -15.33 8.13
C ASP A 115 8.70 -14.23 7.99
N ASP A 116 9.52 -14.03 9.04
CA ASP A 116 10.52 -12.96 9.10
C ASP A 116 11.68 -13.17 8.13
N GLU A 117 12.08 -14.42 7.91
CA GLU A 117 13.20 -14.73 7.01
C GLU A 117 12.77 -14.53 5.54
N VAL A 118 11.60 -15.03 5.17
CA VAL A 118 10.99 -14.77 3.86
C VAL A 118 10.80 -13.27 3.65
N HIS A 119 10.28 -12.55 4.67
CA HIS A 119 10.09 -11.11 4.56
C HIS A 119 11.41 -10.37 4.34
N LYS A 120 12.48 -10.73 5.07
CA LYS A 120 13.81 -10.14 4.89
C LYS A 120 14.41 -10.43 3.52
N GLU A 121 14.28 -11.66 3.04
CA GLU A 121 14.81 -12.07 1.74
C GLU A 121 14.25 -11.21 0.61
N TYR A 122 12.93 -10.98 0.61
CA TYR A 122 12.25 -10.30 -0.50
C TYR A 122 12.05 -8.79 -0.32
N THR A 123 12.19 -8.27 0.91
CA THR A 123 12.01 -6.83 1.18
C THR A 123 13.26 -6.14 1.72
N GLY A 124 14.25 -6.90 2.19
CA GLY A 124 15.48 -6.39 2.79
C GLY A 124 15.37 -6.00 4.26
N VAL A 125 14.18 -6.12 4.88
CA VAL A 125 13.94 -5.70 6.28
C VAL A 125 13.12 -6.73 7.05
N SER A 126 13.27 -6.74 8.39
CA SER A 126 12.47 -7.58 9.28
C SER A 126 11.01 -7.11 9.35
N ASN A 127 10.07 -8.06 9.43
CA ASN A 127 8.65 -7.77 9.62
C ASN A 127 8.26 -7.45 11.08
N LYS A 128 9.16 -7.60 12.05
CA LYS A 128 8.84 -7.46 13.49
C LYS A 128 8.21 -6.13 13.85
N LEU A 129 8.75 -5.03 13.31
CA LEU A 129 8.20 -3.70 13.50
C LEU A 129 6.81 -3.57 12.85
N ILE A 130 6.66 -4.10 11.66
CA ILE A 130 5.40 -4.10 10.90
C ILE A 130 4.30 -4.83 11.69
N LEU A 131 4.59 -6.05 12.17
CA LEU A 131 3.64 -6.85 12.96
C LEU A 131 3.32 -6.21 14.31
N SER A 132 4.31 -5.59 14.96
CA SER A 132 4.10 -4.83 16.20
C SER A 132 3.17 -3.64 15.99
N ASN A 133 3.35 -2.90 14.90
CA ASN A 133 2.52 -1.76 14.53
C ASN A 133 1.09 -2.18 14.15
N LEU A 134 0.94 -3.30 13.46
CA LEU A 134 -0.37 -3.88 13.17
C LEU A 134 -1.12 -4.26 14.45
N LYS A 135 -0.44 -4.95 15.41
CA LYS A 135 -1.03 -5.24 16.72
C LYS A 135 -1.48 -3.97 17.45
N ALA A 136 -0.68 -2.91 17.38
CA ALA A 136 -1.00 -1.63 18.02
C ALA A 136 -2.22 -0.92 17.41
N LEU A 137 -2.45 -1.04 16.11
CA LEU A 137 -3.67 -0.57 15.45
C LEU A 137 -4.87 -1.45 15.81
N ALA A 138 -4.68 -2.77 15.74
CA ALA A 138 -5.74 -3.76 15.94
C ALA A 138 -6.34 -3.74 17.35
N CYS A 139 -5.53 -3.41 18.38
CA CYS A 139 -6.01 -3.37 19.75
C CYS A 139 -6.94 -2.18 20.07
N ARG A 140 -7.15 -1.26 19.13
CA ARG A 140 -7.99 -0.06 19.30
C ARG A 140 -9.21 -0.14 18.40
N LYS A 141 -10.41 -0.11 18.97
CA LYS A 141 -11.65 -0.23 18.21
C LYS A 141 -11.73 0.79 17.06
N LYS A 142 -11.39 2.06 17.31
CA LYS A 142 -11.48 3.14 16.31
C LYS A 142 -10.61 2.87 15.07
N THR A 143 -9.41 2.34 15.24
CA THR A 143 -8.52 2.01 14.11
C THR A 143 -8.83 0.66 13.50
N MET A 144 -9.26 -0.33 14.32
CA MET A 144 -9.67 -1.64 13.82
C MET A 144 -10.84 -1.55 12.82
N ASP A 145 -11.82 -0.68 13.08
CA ASP A 145 -12.99 -0.55 12.22
C ASP A 145 -12.66 0.05 10.83
N LYS A 146 -11.50 0.72 10.71
CA LYS A 146 -10.97 1.30 9.47
C LYS A 146 -9.95 0.38 8.75
N LEU A 147 -9.50 -0.68 9.41
CA LEU A 147 -8.35 -1.48 9.01
C LEU A 147 -8.72 -2.58 8.03
N THR A 148 -8.08 -2.59 6.88
CA THR A 148 -8.06 -3.70 5.93
C THR A 148 -6.62 -4.14 5.72
N VAL A 149 -6.31 -5.39 6.05
CA VAL A 149 -4.98 -5.95 5.77
C VAL A 149 -4.92 -6.37 4.31
N ARG A 150 -3.84 -6.01 3.62
CA ARG A 150 -3.58 -6.45 2.24
C ARG A 150 -2.43 -7.44 2.23
N MET A 151 -2.64 -8.54 1.53
CA MET A 151 -1.65 -9.61 1.40
C MET A 151 -1.37 -9.89 -0.07
N PRO A 152 -0.23 -9.43 -0.62
CA PRO A 152 0.22 -9.86 -1.93
C PRO A 152 0.47 -11.38 -1.89
N LEU A 153 0.01 -12.11 -2.92
CA LEU A 153 0.22 -13.55 -3.05
C LEU A 153 1.20 -13.82 -4.19
N VAL A 154 2.35 -14.38 -3.85
CA VAL A 154 3.44 -14.69 -4.78
C VAL A 154 3.70 -16.19 -4.72
N ALA A 155 3.56 -16.89 -5.85
CA ALA A 155 3.72 -18.35 -5.93
C ALA A 155 5.10 -18.79 -5.44
N GLY A 156 5.11 -19.76 -4.52
CA GLY A 156 6.33 -20.35 -3.95
C GLY A 156 7.08 -19.42 -2.98
N VAL A 157 6.58 -18.22 -2.68
CA VAL A 157 7.21 -17.28 -1.75
C VAL A 157 6.43 -17.19 -0.45
N ASN A 158 5.19 -16.70 -0.51
CA ASN A 158 4.36 -16.48 0.68
C ASN A 158 3.00 -17.18 0.62
N ASP A 159 2.79 -18.03 -0.36
CA ASP A 159 1.56 -18.81 -0.57
C ASP A 159 1.65 -20.25 -0.06
N THR A 160 2.75 -20.65 0.61
CA THR A 160 2.90 -21.98 1.20
C THR A 160 1.87 -22.23 2.29
N GLU A 161 1.53 -23.49 2.55
CA GLU A 161 0.51 -23.85 3.53
C GLU A 161 0.88 -23.33 4.94
N ASP A 162 2.13 -23.53 5.36
CA ASP A 162 2.62 -23.10 6.66
C ASP A 162 2.53 -21.58 6.85
N ILE A 163 2.94 -20.80 5.84
CA ILE A 163 2.87 -19.33 5.90
C ILE A 163 1.41 -18.87 5.97
N ILE A 164 0.52 -19.46 5.19
CA ILE A 164 -0.91 -19.11 5.19
C ILE A 164 -1.55 -19.46 6.53
N MET A 165 -1.24 -20.63 7.08
CA MET A 165 -1.77 -21.05 8.40
C MET A 165 -1.29 -20.11 9.51
N HIS A 166 0.01 -19.84 9.62
CA HIS A 166 0.55 -18.93 10.61
C HIS A 166 0.00 -17.50 10.45
N THR A 167 -0.20 -17.05 9.20
CA THR A 167 -0.84 -15.75 8.93
C THR A 167 -2.26 -15.70 9.45
N GLY A 168 -3.05 -16.75 9.21
CA GLY A 168 -4.42 -16.87 9.70
C GLY A 168 -4.51 -16.91 11.22
N GLU A 169 -3.65 -17.68 11.87
CA GLU A 169 -3.55 -17.75 13.33
C GLU A 169 -3.22 -16.37 13.93
N PHE A 170 -2.24 -15.68 13.35
CA PHE A 170 -1.87 -14.35 13.77
C PHE A 170 -3.02 -13.34 13.60
N TYR A 171 -3.71 -13.34 12.45
CA TYR A 171 -4.86 -12.46 12.23
C TYR A 171 -5.99 -12.73 13.22
N LYS A 172 -6.24 -14.01 13.52
CA LYS A 172 -7.23 -14.43 14.54
C LYS A 172 -6.84 -13.96 15.93
N GLU A 173 -5.55 -14.12 16.32
CA GLU A 173 -5.02 -13.68 17.64
C GLU A 173 -5.27 -12.20 17.86
N ILE A 174 -4.99 -11.35 16.86
CA ILE A 174 -5.10 -9.90 17.00
C ILE A 174 -6.47 -9.34 16.57
N GLY A 175 -7.41 -10.21 16.17
CA GLY A 175 -8.79 -9.86 15.86
C GLY A 175 -9.01 -9.13 14.55
N ILE A 176 -8.15 -9.33 13.53
CA ILE A 176 -8.35 -8.77 12.18
C ILE A 176 -9.72 -9.19 11.66
N LYS A 177 -10.41 -8.30 10.95
CA LYS A 177 -11.74 -8.53 10.39
C LYS A 177 -11.74 -8.64 8.86
N LYS A 178 -10.87 -7.87 8.19
CA LYS A 178 -10.87 -7.73 6.73
C LYS A 178 -9.50 -8.01 6.16
N VAL A 179 -9.45 -8.78 5.09
CA VAL A 179 -8.23 -9.03 4.32
C VAL A 179 -8.50 -8.95 2.82
N ASN A 180 -7.64 -8.22 2.11
CA ASN A 180 -7.61 -8.21 0.66
C ASN A 180 -6.42 -9.04 0.18
N LEU A 181 -6.71 -10.09 -0.59
CA LEU A 181 -5.70 -10.91 -1.26
C LEU A 181 -5.37 -10.27 -2.60
N LEU A 182 -4.09 -10.07 -2.87
CA LEU A 182 -3.58 -9.42 -4.06
C LEU A 182 -2.71 -10.41 -4.86
N PRO A 183 -3.30 -11.27 -5.72
CA PRO A 183 -2.50 -12.13 -6.57
C PRO A 183 -1.47 -11.33 -7.35
N TYR A 184 -0.22 -11.83 -7.39
CA TYR A 184 0.88 -11.12 -8.03
C TYR A 184 0.58 -10.86 -9.52
N HIS A 185 0.93 -9.67 -9.99
CA HIS A 185 0.89 -9.31 -11.40
C HIS A 185 2.13 -8.50 -11.81
N ASN A 186 2.53 -8.65 -13.07
CA ASN A 186 3.77 -8.08 -13.60
C ASN A 186 3.74 -6.56 -13.88
N LEU A 187 2.69 -5.84 -13.54
CA LEU A 187 2.56 -4.40 -13.82
C LEU A 187 3.66 -3.56 -13.17
N GLY A 188 4.24 -4.02 -12.04
CA GLY A 188 5.36 -3.36 -11.37
C GLY A 188 6.69 -3.43 -12.15
N ILE A 189 6.88 -4.42 -13.03
CA ILE A 189 8.12 -4.62 -13.80
C ILE A 189 8.41 -3.40 -14.68
N GLY A 190 7.37 -2.80 -15.27
CA GLY A 190 7.50 -1.59 -16.08
C GLY A 190 8.11 -0.41 -15.33
N LYS A 191 7.72 -0.21 -14.07
CA LYS A 191 8.27 0.85 -13.21
C LYS A 191 9.76 0.64 -12.94
N LYS A 192 10.16 -0.59 -12.59
CA LYS A 192 11.55 -0.90 -12.26
C LYS A 192 12.46 -0.86 -13.50
N ARG A 193 11.96 -1.30 -14.67
CA ARG A 193 12.66 -1.17 -15.94
C ARG A 193 12.89 0.28 -16.33
N ASN A 194 11.94 1.19 -16.05
CA ASN A 194 12.10 2.61 -16.25
C ASN A 194 13.18 3.24 -15.36
N LEU A 195 13.54 2.57 -14.27
CA LEU A 195 14.62 2.95 -13.35
C LEU A 195 15.89 2.11 -13.56
N GLU A 196 15.98 1.35 -14.69
CA GLU A 196 17.10 0.46 -15.03
C GLU A 196 17.39 -0.62 -13.99
N GLY A 197 16.43 -0.92 -13.10
CA GLY A 197 16.53 -1.98 -12.12
C GLY A 197 16.27 -3.35 -12.75
N LYS A 198 17.04 -4.36 -12.33
CA LYS A 198 16.69 -5.76 -12.56
C LYS A 198 15.66 -6.18 -11.51
N GLN A 199 14.61 -6.87 -11.93
CA GLN A 199 13.63 -7.48 -11.03
C GLN A 199 13.57 -8.96 -11.32
N GLU A 200 13.55 -9.77 -10.26
CA GLU A 200 13.17 -11.16 -10.38
C GLU A 200 11.71 -11.23 -10.87
N GLU A 201 11.46 -12.12 -11.80
CA GLU A 201 10.11 -12.37 -12.27
C GLU A 201 9.48 -13.39 -11.32
N PHE A 202 8.42 -12.96 -10.65
CA PHE A 202 7.59 -13.85 -9.84
C PHE A 202 6.39 -14.34 -10.63
N SER A 203 5.77 -15.39 -10.12
CA SER A 203 4.55 -15.94 -10.69
C SER A 203 3.36 -15.72 -9.76
N GLN A 204 2.19 -15.58 -10.35
CA GLN A 204 0.93 -15.62 -9.62
C GLN A 204 0.68 -17.06 -9.15
N PRO A 205 0.14 -17.31 -7.96
CA PRO A 205 -0.37 -18.63 -7.58
C PRO A 205 -1.46 -19.10 -8.54
N SER A 206 -1.66 -20.44 -8.65
CA SER A 206 -2.77 -20.97 -9.44
C SER A 206 -4.12 -20.52 -8.88
N GLU A 207 -5.15 -20.51 -9.72
CA GLU A 207 -6.50 -20.10 -9.28
C GLU A 207 -7.01 -21.02 -8.16
N GLU A 208 -6.77 -22.34 -8.27
CA GLU A 208 -7.14 -23.30 -7.21
C GLU A 208 -6.42 -22.98 -5.88
N ARG A 209 -5.17 -22.50 -5.95
CA ARG A 209 -4.43 -22.09 -4.74
C ARG A 209 -4.99 -20.82 -4.13
N ILE A 210 -5.34 -19.83 -4.94
CA ILE A 210 -5.97 -18.59 -4.49
C ILE A 210 -7.32 -18.89 -3.84
N GLU A 211 -8.15 -19.74 -4.46
CA GLU A 211 -9.45 -20.16 -3.92
C GLU A 211 -9.31 -20.91 -2.58
N ALA A 212 -8.29 -21.78 -2.46
CA ALA A 212 -8.02 -22.49 -1.22
C ALA A 212 -7.62 -21.54 -0.08
N ILE A 213 -6.78 -20.54 -0.38
CA ILE A 213 -6.37 -19.50 0.59
C ILE A 213 -7.57 -18.63 1.00
N GLU A 214 -8.36 -18.19 0.03
CA GLU A 214 -9.59 -17.43 0.27
C GLU A 214 -10.55 -18.20 1.18
N ALA A 215 -10.80 -19.48 0.84
CA ALA A 215 -11.67 -20.35 1.63
C ALA A 215 -11.17 -20.57 3.06
N TYR A 216 -9.85 -20.74 3.25
CA TYR A 216 -9.25 -20.86 4.56
C TYR A 216 -9.47 -19.60 5.41
N PHE A 217 -9.14 -18.43 4.90
CA PHE A 217 -9.32 -17.18 5.65
C PHE A 217 -10.80 -16.89 5.94
N ARG A 218 -11.68 -17.15 4.98
CA ARG A 218 -13.12 -16.93 5.13
C ARG A 218 -13.78 -17.91 6.11
N ASN A 219 -13.51 -19.20 5.94
CA ASN A 219 -14.26 -20.24 6.65
C ASN A 219 -13.60 -20.68 7.96
N SER A 220 -12.26 -20.77 8.01
CA SER A 220 -11.53 -21.27 9.19
C SER A 220 -11.13 -20.15 10.14
N ILE A 221 -10.78 -18.97 9.60
CA ILE A 221 -10.39 -17.80 10.39
C ILE A 221 -11.57 -16.85 10.63
N ASN A 222 -12.61 -16.91 9.80
CA ASN A 222 -13.82 -16.08 9.85
C ASN A 222 -13.54 -14.60 9.54
N LEU A 223 -12.80 -14.35 8.45
CA LEU A 223 -12.50 -13.01 7.94
C LEU A 223 -13.45 -12.64 6.80
N GLU A 224 -13.70 -11.34 6.64
CA GLU A 224 -14.17 -10.76 5.39
C GLU A 224 -12.99 -10.76 4.40
N VAL A 225 -13.13 -11.52 3.30
CA VAL A 225 -12.05 -11.71 2.32
C VAL A 225 -12.49 -11.19 0.96
N GLU A 226 -11.64 -10.39 0.34
CA GLU A 226 -11.79 -9.94 -1.03
C GLU A 226 -10.53 -10.28 -1.82
N VAL A 227 -10.69 -10.83 -3.02
CA VAL A 227 -9.58 -11.10 -3.94
C VAL A 227 -9.59 -10.03 -5.02
N LEU A 228 -8.58 -9.15 -5.01
CA LEU A 228 -8.47 -8.05 -5.95
C LEU A 228 -7.59 -8.45 -7.14
N GLY A 229 -7.92 -7.92 -8.35
CA GLY A 229 -7.11 -8.17 -9.54
C GLY A 229 -7.32 -9.53 -10.21
N ARG A 230 -8.41 -10.23 -9.93
CA ARG A 230 -8.87 -11.32 -10.79
C ARG A 230 -9.24 -10.74 -12.15
N VAL A 231 -8.56 -11.19 -13.21
CA VAL A 231 -8.77 -10.80 -14.62
C VAL A 231 -9.63 -11.85 -15.30
#